data_28e92948eee7438bf3a700d369398eac
#
_entry.id   28e92948eee7438bf3a700d369398eac
#
_cell.length_a   1.000
_cell.length_b   1.000
_cell.length_c   1.000
_cell.angle_alpha   90.00
_cell.angle_beta   90.00
_cell.angle_gamma   90.00
#
_symmetry.space_group_name_H-M   'P 1'
#
loop_
_entity.id
_entity.type
_entity.pdbx_description
1 polymer ?
#
loop_
_entity_poly.entity_id
_entity_poly.type
_entity_poly.pdbx_seq_one_letter_code
_entity_poly.pdbx_strand_id
1 'polypeptide(L)'
;IKTENSFKIELVITLILIPVIIFIDTTLTNKALMFITLMGMLIAETTNSSIERVVDLVTLEHHDMAGRAKDVGSAIVFLSIFIFIVTWTILLIDIL
;
A
#
# COMPACT_ATOMS: atom_id res chain seq x y z
N ILE A 1 -10.07 12.38 7.98
CA ILE A 1 -10.54 11.60 6.83
C ILE A 1 -9.91 10.22 6.85
N LYS A 2 -10.71 9.23 6.55
CA LYS A 2 -10.32 7.82 6.59
C LYS A 2 -9.10 7.53 5.71
N THR A 3 -9.08 8.09 4.52
CA THR A 3 -8.00 7.92 3.55
C THR A 3 -6.67 8.49 4.07
N GLU A 4 -6.73 9.66 4.68
CA GLU A 4 -5.53 10.30 5.25
C GLU A 4 -5.00 9.51 6.44
N ASN A 5 -5.89 8.94 7.25
CA ASN A 5 -5.49 8.10 8.36
C ASN A 5 -4.81 6.82 7.86
N SER A 6 -5.33 6.21 6.80
CA SER A 6 -4.72 5.02 6.20
C SER A 6 -3.33 5.31 5.68
N PHE A 7 -3.14 6.46 5.01
CA PHE A 7 -1.83 6.86 4.52
C PHE A 7 -0.85 7.09 5.67
N LYS A 8 -1.29 7.76 6.74
CA LYS A 8 -0.44 8.01 7.91
C LYS A 8 0.00 6.70 8.56
N ILE A 9 -0.91 5.74 8.71
CA ILE A 9 -0.60 4.42 9.28
C ILE A 9 0.44 3.72 8.42
N GLU A 10 0.27 3.69 7.11
CA GLU A 10 1.21 3.05 6.21
C GLU A 10 2.56 3.75 6.19
N LEU A 11 2.58 5.07 6.30
CA LEU A 11 3.83 5.82 6.40
C LEU A 11 4.59 5.45 7.66
N VAL A 12 3.91 5.34 8.80
CA VAL A 12 4.54 4.92 10.06
C VAL A 12 5.08 3.50 9.94
N ILE A 13 4.31 2.58 9.36
CA ILE A 13 4.76 1.21 9.13
C ILE A 13 6.00 1.20 8.25
N THR A 14 6.02 2.02 7.21
CA THR A 14 7.18 2.13 6.31
C THR A 14 8.42 2.60 7.06
N LEU A 15 8.28 3.62 7.89
CA LEU A 15 9.40 4.16 8.67
C LEU A 15 9.96 3.14 9.68
N ILE A 16 9.12 2.24 10.17
CA ILE A 16 9.53 1.16 11.06
C ILE A 16 10.21 0.04 10.26
N LEU A 17 9.67 -0.31 9.09
CA LEU A 17 10.15 -1.45 8.32
C LEU A 17 11.40 -1.16 7.50
N ILE A 18 11.68 0.09 7.13
CA ILE A 18 12.91 0.41 6.42
C ILE A 18 14.17 -0.02 7.18
N PRO A 19 14.32 0.32 8.47
CA PRO A 19 15.44 -0.21 9.24
C PRO A 19 15.49 -1.73 9.30
N VAL A 20 14.35 -2.39 9.38
CA VAL A 20 14.27 -3.85 9.36
C VAL A 20 14.88 -4.39 8.07
N ILE A 21 14.53 -3.80 6.92
CA ILE A 21 15.08 -4.22 5.62
C ILE A 21 16.59 -4.02 5.59
N ILE A 22 17.06 -2.89 6.11
CA ILE A 22 18.49 -2.56 6.08
C ILE A 22 19.30 -3.55 6.91
N PHE A 23 18.81 -3.91 8.09
CA PHE A 23 19.58 -4.70 9.05
C PHE A 23 19.29 -6.20 9.03
N ILE A 24 18.24 -6.65 8.34
CA ILE A 24 17.94 -8.07 8.26
C ILE A 24 19.06 -8.80 7.49
N ASP A 25 19.45 -9.98 7.99
CA ASP A 25 20.51 -10.77 7.38
C ASP A 25 19.94 -11.61 6.25
N THR A 26 20.01 -11.08 5.04
CA THR A 26 19.54 -11.76 3.83
C THR A 26 20.21 -11.14 2.60
N THR A 27 19.89 -11.69 1.44
CA THR A 27 20.47 -11.24 0.17
C THR A 27 19.97 -9.86 -0.24
N LEU A 28 20.71 -9.17 -1.09
CA LEU A 28 20.28 -7.91 -1.66
C LEU A 28 19.01 -8.07 -2.48
N THR A 29 18.86 -9.18 -3.20
CA THR A 29 17.66 -9.46 -3.96
C THR A 29 16.43 -9.52 -3.05
N ASN A 30 16.52 -10.21 -1.93
CA ASN A 30 15.43 -10.29 -0.98
C ASN A 30 15.10 -8.91 -0.39
N LYS A 31 16.12 -8.14 -0.04
CA LYS A 31 15.91 -6.77 0.45
C LYS A 31 15.23 -5.88 -0.59
N ALA A 32 15.61 -6.02 -1.86
CA ALA A 32 14.97 -5.27 -2.95
C ALA A 32 13.48 -5.63 -3.06
N LEU A 33 13.14 -6.92 -3.00
CA LEU A 33 11.75 -7.35 -3.04
C LEU A 33 10.95 -6.82 -1.86
N MET A 34 11.54 -6.83 -0.68
CA MET A 34 10.90 -6.29 0.53
C MET A 34 10.64 -4.79 0.37
N PHE A 35 11.62 -4.04 -0.14
CA PHE A 35 11.49 -2.61 -0.35
C PHE A 35 10.44 -2.29 -1.43
N ILE A 36 10.48 -2.99 -2.56
CA ILE A 36 9.56 -2.75 -3.68
C ILE A 36 8.11 -2.98 -3.24
N THR A 37 7.84 -4.06 -2.52
CA THR A 37 6.48 -4.35 -2.07
C THR A 37 5.99 -3.37 -1.03
N LEU A 38 6.89 -2.90 -0.16
CA LEU A 38 6.55 -1.87 0.84
C LEU A 38 6.22 -0.54 0.16
N MET A 39 7.07 -0.10 -0.77
CA MET A 39 6.81 1.12 -1.53
C MET A 39 5.56 0.99 -2.39
N GLY A 40 5.30 -0.19 -2.93
CA GLY A 40 4.11 -0.47 -3.70
C GLY A 40 2.83 -0.20 -2.92
N MET A 41 2.80 -0.53 -1.63
CA MET A 41 1.66 -0.20 -0.78
C MET A 41 1.45 1.31 -0.66
N LEU A 42 2.53 2.06 -0.46
CA LEU A 42 2.43 3.53 -0.38
C LEU A 42 1.95 4.12 -1.69
N ILE A 43 2.47 3.63 -2.81
CA ILE A 43 2.04 4.09 -4.13
C ILE A 43 0.55 3.82 -4.33
N ALA A 44 0.10 2.61 -3.98
CA ALA A 44 -1.30 2.24 -4.13
C ALA A 44 -2.20 3.12 -3.25
N GLU A 45 -1.80 3.37 -2.01
CA GLU A 45 -2.58 4.21 -1.09
C GLU A 45 -2.65 5.65 -1.60
N THR A 46 -1.52 6.19 -2.07
CA THR A 46 -1.47 7.54 -2.64
C THR A 46 -2.36 7.63 -3.87
N THR A 47 -2.33 6.61 -4.73
CA THR A 47 -3.16 6.54 -5.93
C THR A 47 -4.64 6.53 -5.55
N ASN A 48 -5.02 5.70 -4.59
CA ASN A 48 -6.41 5.63 -4.13
C ASN A 48 -6.88 6.96 -3.54
N SER A 49 -6.02 7.60 -2.74
CA SER A 49 -6.34 8.92 -2.17
C SER A 49 -6.59 9.95 -3.26
N SER A 50 -5.77 9.93 -4.32
CA SER A 50 -5.96 10.83 -5.46
C SER A 50 -7.29 10.57 -6.16
N ILE A 51 -7.64 9.30 -6.38
CA ILE A 51 -8.91 8.93 -6.99
C ILE A 51 -10.09 9.43 -6.16
N GLU A 52 -10.06 9.21 -4.85
CA GLU A 52 -11.14 9.63 -3.97
C GLU A 52 -11.30 11.15 -3.94
N ARG A 53 -10.20 11.89 -3.92
CA ARG A 53 -10.24 13.36 -3.94
C ARG A 53 -10.79 13.88 -5.25
N VAL A 54 -10.38 13.29 -6.38
CA VAL A 54 -10.89 13.69 -7.69
C VAL A 54 -12.38 13.40 -7.82
N VAL A 55 -12.83 12.23 -7.38
CA VAL A 55 -14.24 11.86 -7.41
C VAL A 55 -15.06 12.82 -6.54
N ASP A 56 -14.58 13.13 -5.34
CA ASP A 56 -15.29 14.02 -4.42
C ASP A 56 -15.32 15.46 -4.93
N LEU A 57 -14.32 15.88 -5.70
CA LEU A 57 -14.31 17.17 -6.35
C LEU A 57 -15.41 17.28 -7.41
N VAL A 58 -15.66 16.18 -8.13
CA VAL A 58 -16.69 16.13 -9.18
C VAL A 58 -18.08 16.02 -8.58
N THR A 59 -18.28 15.17 -7.58
CA THR A 59 -19.57 14.98 -6.92
C THR A 59 -19.41 14.47 -5.51
N LEU A 60 -20.19 15.04 -4.59
CA LEU A 60 -20.35 14.54 -3.22
C LEU A 60 -21.60 13.68 -3.09
N GLU A 61 -22.45 13.68 -4.13
CA GLU A 61 -23.68 12.88 -4.12
C GLU A 61 -23.38 11.45 -4.50
N HIS A 62 -24.25 10.55 -4.03
CA HIS A 62 -24.17 9.15 -4.44
C HIS A 62 -24.38 9.04 -5.95
N HIS A 63 -23.42 8.44 -6.64
CA HIS A 63 -23.47 8.23 -8.07
C HIS A 63 -22.79 6.90 -8.39
N ASP A 64 -23.43 6.07 -9.23
CA ASP A 64 -22.92 4.74 -9.52
C ASP A 64 -21.50 4.75 -10.07
N MET A 65 -21.21 5.64 -11.01
CA MET A 65 -19.86 5.74 -11.61
C MET A 65 -18.82 6.20 -10.59
N ALA A 66 -19.21 7.13 -9.72
CA ALA A 66 -18.31 7.59 -8.64
C ALA A 66 -18.01 6.46 -7.67
N GLY A 67 -19.03 5.68 -7.30
CA GLY A 67 -18.86 4.51 -6.44
C GLY A 67 -17.95 3.46 -7.07
N ARG A 68 -18.11 3.20 -8.36
CA ARG A 68 -17.25 2.24 -9.07
C ARG A 68 -15.80 2.69 -9.12
N ALA A 69 -15.56 3.98 -9.35
CA ALA A 69 -14.21 4.53 -9.36
C ALA A 69 -13.54 4.34 -7.99
N LYS A 70 -14.27 4.63 -6.91
CA LYS A 70 -13.75 4.44 -5.54
C LYS A 70 -13.49 2.98 -5.24
N ASP A 71 -14.37 2.08 -5.68
CA ASP A 71 -14.19 0.64 -5.49
C ASP A 71 -12.95 0.11 -6.19
N VAL A 72 -12.68 0.57 -7.40
CA VAL A 72 -11.47 0.18 -8.13
C VAL A 72 -10.24 0.71 -7.40
N GLY A 73 -10.28 1.93 -6.91
CA GLY A 73 -9.18 2.50 -6.11
C GLY A 73 -8.89 1.67 -4.85
N SER A 74 -9.95 1.25 -4.16
CA SER A 74 -9.82 0.38 -2.99
C SER A 74 -9.25 -0.98 -3.36
N ALA A 75 -9.62 -1.51 -4.51
CA ALA A 75 -9.08 -2.78 -5.00
C ALA A 75 -7.58 -2.70 -5.25
N ILE A 76 -7.09 -1.57 -5.76
CA ILE A 76 -5.65 -1.35 -5.96
C ILE A 76 -4.91 -1.49 -4.62
N VAL A 77 -5.43 -0.85 -3.58
CA VAL A 77 -4.85 -0.93 -2.24
C VAL A 77 -4.88 -2.36 -1.70
N PHE A 78 -6.03 -3.03 -1.83
CA PHE A 78 -6.18 -4.40 -1.37
C PHE A 78 -5.17 -5.33 -2.03
N LEU A 79 -5.01 -5.23 -3.35
CA LEU A 79 -4.07 -6.07 -4.08
C LEU A 79 -2.62 -5.79 -3.68
N SER A 80 -2.29 -4.53 -3.45
CA SER A 80 -0.94 -4.15 -3.03
C SER A 80 -0.60 -4.72 -1.65
N ILE A 81 -1.55 -4.69 -0.73
CA ILE A 81 -1.38 -5.25 0.61
C ILE A 81 -1.25 -6.78 0.52
N PHE A 82 -2.05 -7.41 -0.32
CA PHE A 82 -1.97 -8.85 -0.54
C PHE A 82 -0.58 -9.25 -1.05
N ILE A 83 -0.07 -8.55 -2.05
CA ILE A 83 1.27 -8.80 -2.59
C ILE A 83 2.33 -8.62 -1.50
N PHE A 84 2.21 -7.57 -0.71
CA PHE A 84 3.14 -7.29 0.38
C PHE A 84 3.15 -8.44 1.39
N ILE A 85 1.97 -8.86 1.85
CA ILE A 85 1.85 -9.91 2.86
C ILE A 85 2.40 -11.23 2.34
N VAL A 86 2.03 -11.61 1.13
CA VAL A 86 2.50 -12.88 0.54
C VAL A 86 4.02 -12.86 0.35
N THR A 87 4.54 -11.78 -0.22
CA THR A 87 5.99 -11.68 -0.49
C THR A 87 6.80 -11.73 0.81
N TRP A 88 6.40 -10.92 1.79
CA TRP A 88 7.12 -10.89 3.07
C TRP A 88 7.00 -12.21 3.82
N THR A 89 5.85 -12.86 3.77
CA THR A 89 5.67 -14.16 4.41
C THR A 89 6.62 -15.20 3.80
N ILE A 90 6.67 -15.26 2.48
CA ILE A 90 7.57 -16.20 1.78
C ILE A 90 9.02 -15.93 2.15
N LEU A 91 9.43 -14.67 2.09
CA LEU A 91 10.81 -14.29 2.38
C LEU A 91 11.19 -14.54 3.83
N LEU A 92 10.31 -14.22 4.78
CA LEU A 92 10.60 -14.45 6.19
C LEU A 92 10.67 -15.92 6.54
N ILE A 93 9.84 -16.75 5.93
CA ILE A 93 9.94 -18.21 6.12
C ILE A 93 11.30 -18.72 5.62
N ASP A 94 11.75 -18.23 4.48
CA ASP A 94 13.04 -18.62 3.91
C ASP A 94 14.22 -18.13 4.77
N ILE A 95 14.13 -16.92 5.29
CA ILE A 95 15.19 -16.31 6.09
C ILE A 95 15.29 -16.93 7.48
N LEU A 96 14.14 -17.19 8.10
CA LEU A 96 14.07 -17.75 9.46
C LEU A 96 14.01 -19.27 9.41
#